data_35f074749764b9774a1ba6230a48f29a
#
_entry.id   35f074749764b9774a1ba6230a48f29a
#
_cell.length_a   1.000
_cell.length_b   1.000
_cell.length_c   1.000
_cell.angle_alpha   90.00
_cell.angle_beta   90.00
_cell.angle_gamma   90.00
#
_symmetry.space_group_name_H-M   'P 1'
#
loop_
_entity.id
_entity.type
_entity.pdbx_description
1 polymer ?
#
loop_
_entity_poly.entity_id
_entity_poly.type
_entity_poly.pdbx_seq_one_letter_code
_entity_poly.pdbx_strand_id
1 'polypeptide(L)'
;MIKQQAFLLLAFLMLVVSCFNGDDKQVIASVNEKDLLLTEVMKEMPEATEDSAFFVERYMNLWIRKQLMIYHAEINLSSDLLDYEKQISEYRSSLLIYAYQQELINQNFDTSITNKEIKDYYNQYREEFKLVKNIFRGRYIVVDKSAPKLKVLSKWYKSDKTANIENLTDYCQQFSKEYYLADSSWQYFATINNKLPEFISEEKYFLENTKGVWFEDQQYRYYIYIKDYKIKGSISPLSLESAKIRNVLLNKNKIQYLKQLEDELYQNGLALKKIKIY
;
A
#
# COMPACT_ATOMS: atom_id res chain seq x y z
N MET A 1 -51.41 60.22 -11.13
CA MET A 1 -51.00 59.16 -12.10
C MET A 1 -49.63 58.62 -11.88
N ILE A 2 -48.59 59.37 -11.52
CA ILE A 2 -47.18 58.90 -11.41
C ILE A 2 -46.98 57.95 -10.18
N LYS A 3 -47.68 58.16 -9.04
CA LYS A 3 -47.55 57.28 -7.84
C LYS A 3 -48.17 55.89 -8.03
N GLN A 4 -49.11 55.73 -8.91
CA GLN A 4 -49.83 54.47 -9.17
C GLN A 4 -48.97 53.57 -10.13
N GLN A 5 -48.25 54.19 -11.06
CA GLN A 5 -47.33 53.47 -11.94
C GLN A 5 -46.07 52.98 -11.24
N ALA A 6 -45.54 53.76 -10.23
CA ALA A 6 -44.41 53.34 -9.42
C ALA A 6 -44.74 52.14 -8.52
N PHE A 7 -45.98 52.07 -8.02
CA PHE A 7 -46.44 50.95 -7.18
C PHE A 7 -46.61 49.65 -7.99
N LEU A 8 -47.08 49.76 -9.24
CA LEU A 8 -47.21 48.60 -10.14
C LEU A 8 -45.85 48.08 -10.61
N LEU A 9 -44.86 48.98 -10.84
CA LEU A 9 -43.50 48.61 -11.18
C LEU A 9 -42.75 47.91 -10.00
N LEU A 10 -43.01 48.40 -8.77
CA LEU A 10 -42.42 47.79 -7.56
C LEU A 10 -43.07 46.41 -7.26
N ALA A 11 -44.36 46.23 -7.53
CA ALA A 11 -45.05 44.94 -7.38
C ALA A 11 -44.61 43.93 -8.44
N PHE A 12 -44.29 44.38 -9.66
CA PHE A 12 -43.76 43.51 -10.72
C PHE A 12 -42.31 43.09 -10.44
N LEU A 13 -41.50 43.95 -9.79
CA LEU A 13 -40.13 43.61 -9.41
C LEU A 13 -40.05 42.59 -8.27
N MET A 14 -41.07 42.54 -7.38
CA MET A 14 -41.14 41.53 -6.30
C MET A 14 -41.60 40.13 -6.78
N LEU A 15 -42.19 40.01 -7.97
CA LEU A 15 -42.62 38.74 -8.54
C LEU A 15 -41.48 38.00 -9.26
N VAL A 16 -40.36 38.66 -9.55
CA VAL A 16 -39.21 38.04 -10.25
C VAL A 16 -38.16 37.42 -9.26
N VAL A 17 -38.26 37.72 -7.96
CA VAL A 17 -37.31 37.21 -6.94
C VAL A 17 -37.80 35.90 -6.31
N SER A 18 -38.97 35.40 -6.65
CA SER A 18 -39.57 34.20 -6.05
C SER A 18 -39.25 32.86 -6.75
N CYS A 19 -38.32 32.83 -7.69
CA CYS A 19 -37.93 31.61 -8.40
C CYS A 19 -36.43 31.28 -8.30
N PHE A 20 -35.80 31.54 -7.14
CA PHE A 20 -34.44 31.09 -6.92
C PHE A 20 -34.32 30.36 -5.56
N ASN A 21 -35.24 29.44 -5.31
CA ASN A 21 -35.00 28.33 -4.42
C ASN A 21 -34.65 27.14 -5.32
N GLY A 22 -33.39 27.04 -5.67
CA GLY A 22 -32.87 25.89 -6.37
C GLY A 22 -32.99 24.68 -5.46
N ASP A 23 -34.06 23.90 -5.63
CA ASP A 23 -34.05 22.51 -5.23
C ASP A 23 -32.89 21.85 -5.99
N ASP A 24 -31.87 21.40 -5.28
CA ASP A 24 -30.64 20.73 -5.79
C ASP A 24 -30.96 19.36 -6.45
N LYS A 25 -32.16 19.16 -6.94
CA LYS A 25 -32.65 17.90 -7.52
C LYS A 25 -32.83 18.00 -9.02
N GLN A 26 -31.80 18.41 -9.74
CA GLN A 26 -31.82 18.32 -11.19
C GLN A 26 -31.73 16.85 -11.61
N VAL A 27 -32.88 16.30 -12.07
CA VAL A 27 -32.94 14.96 -12.68
C VAL A 27 -32.32 15.04 -14.08
N ILE A 28 -31.35 14.19 -14.36
CA ILE A 28 -30.65 14.12 -15.65
C ILE A 28 -30.99 12.86 -16.47
N ALA A 29 -31.51 11.83 -15.81
CA ALA A 29 -32.05 10.64 -16.46
C ALA A 29 -33.11 9.98 -15.55
N SER A 30 -34.06 9.27 -16.17
CA SER A 30 -35.03 8.44 -15.46
C SER A 30 -35.18 7.10 -16.17
N VAL A 31 -35.28 6.03 -15.40
CA VAL A 31 -35.65 4.68 -15.87
C VAL A 31 -36.72 4.14 -14.94
N ASN A 32 -37.95 3.96 -15.46
CA ASN A 32 -39.14 3.68 -14.68
C ASN A 32 -39.33 4.73 -13.56
N GLU A 33 -39.43 4.29 -12.31
CA GLU A 33 -39.62 5.16 -11.14
C GLU A 33 -38.31 5.62 -10.47
N LYS A 34 -37.14 5.29 -11.08
CA LYS A 34 -35.84 5.67 -10.56
C LYS A 34 -35.28 6.84 -11.34
N ASP A 35 -34.92 7.89 -10.60
CA ASP A 35 -34.28 9.10 -11.15
C ASP A 35 -32.78 9.11 -10.83
N LEU A 36 -32.01 9.64 -11.74
CA LEU A 36 -30.60 9.98 -11.55
C LEU A 36 -30.48 11.49 -11.40
N LEU A 37 -29.96 11.93 -10.28
CA LEU A 37 -29.72 13.34 -10.00
C LEU A 37 -28.34 13.77 -10.45
N LEU A 38 -28.22 14.99 -10.97
CA LEU A 38 -26.92 15.58 -11.32
C LEU A 38 -25.98 15.62 -10.11
N THR A 39 -26.51 15.94 -8.93
CA THR A 39 -25.74 15.98 -7.67
C THR A 39 -25.13 14.64 -7.28
N GLU A 40 -25.77 13.53 -7.62
CA GLU A 40 -25.22 12.19 -7.39
C GLU A 40 -24.03 11.93 -8.28
N VAL A 41 -24.14 12.28 -9.57
CA VAL A 41 -23.05 12.13 -10.55
C VAL A 41 -21.87 13.02 -10.20
N MET A 42 -22.12 14.25 -9.75
CA MET A 42 -21.05 15.18 -9.36
C MET A 42 -20.27 14.71 -8.12
N LYS A 43 -20.90 13.99 -7.19
CA LYS A 43 -20.21 13.39 -6.02
C LYS A 43 -19.24 12.28 -6.41
N GLU A 44 -19.53 11.56 -7.47
CA GLU A 44 -18.71 10.47 -7.98
C GLU A 44 -17.61 10.95 -8.95
N MET A 45 -17.63 12.24 -9.31
CA MET A 45 -16.67 12.81 -10.24
C MET A 45 -15.31 13.03 -9.55
N PRO A 46 -14.19 12.50 -10.10
CA PRO A 46 -12.87 12.79 -9.59
C PRO A 46 -12.52 14.28 -9.68
N GLU A 47 -11.81 14.82 -8.69
CA GLU A 47 -11.41 16.25 -8.65
C GLU A 47 -10.58 16.69 -9.87
N ALA A 48 -9.82 15.78 -10.48
CA ALA A 48 -8.96 16.07 -11.64
C ALA A 48 -9.64 15.81 -13.00
N THR A 49 -11.00 15.83 -13.07
CA THR A 49 -11.71 15.57 -14.33
C THR A 49 -11.60 16.77 -15.26
N GLU A 50 -10.90 16.62 -16.41
CA GLU A 50 -10.71 17.69 -17.41
C GLU A 50 -11.99 17.99 -18.21
N ASP A 51 -12.82 16.98 -18.49
CA ASP A 51 -14.10 17.10 -19.22
C ASP A 51 -15.26 16.56 -18.37
N SER A 52 -15.85 17.45 -17.61
CA SER A 52 -16.99 17.14 -16.74
C SER A 52 -18.25 16.76 -17.53
N ALA A 53 -18.48 17.34 -18.71
CA ALA A 53 -19.63 17.04 -19.55
C ALA A 53 -19.57 15.61 -20.08
N PHE A 54 -18.40 15.19 -20.58
CA PHE A 54 -18.16 13.81 -21.02
C PHE A 54 -18.30 12.81 -19.88
N PHE A 55 -17.80 13.16 -18.68
CA PHE A 55 -17.97 12.31 -17.51
C PHE A 55 -19.44 12.08 -17.18
N VAL A 56 -20.23 13.16 -17.11
CA VAL A 56 -21.68 13.09 -16.80
C VAL A 56 -22.41 12.25 -17.84
N GLU A 57 -22.16 12.47 -19.13
CA GLU A 57 -22.78 11.70 -20.22
C GLU A 57 -22.44 10.21 -20.11
N ARG A 58 -21.18 9.88 -19.90
CA ARG A 58 -20.72 8.49 -19.75
C ARG A 58 -21.34 7.83 -18.53
N TYR A 59 -21.36 8.51 -17.37
CA TYR A 59 -21.95 8.00 -16.14
C TYR A 59 -23.45 7.73 -16.33
N MET A 60 -24.17 8.71 -16.88
CA MET A 60 -25.61 8.61 -17.19
C MET A 60 -25.91 7.41 -18.08
N ASN A 61 -25.16 7.23 -19.18
CA ASN A 61 -25.35 6.11 -20.09
C ASN A 61 -25.09 4.75 -19.40
N LEU A 62 -24.09 4.65 -18.54
CA LEU A 62 -23.82 3.43 -17.76
C LEU A 62 -24.92 3.17 -16.74
N TRP A 63 -25.39 4.21 -16.06
CA TRP A 63 -26.48 4.12 -15.10
C TRP A 63 -27.78 3.64 -15.75
N ILE A 64 -28.18 4.24 -16.91
CA ILE A 64 -29.36 3.83 -17.67
C ILE A 64 -29.28 2.34 -18.04
N ARG A 65 -28.16 1.90 -18.60
CA ARG A 65 -27.94 0.48 -18.96
C ARG A 65 -28.06 -0.45 -17.75
N LYS A 66 -27.49 -0.05 -16.62
CA LYS A 66 -27.58 -0.78 -15.36
C LYS A 66 -29.03 -0.88 -14.87
N GLN A 67 -29.80 0.22 -14.87
CA GLN A 67 -31.19 0.20 -14.43
C GLN A 67 -32.07 -0.65 -15.34
N LEU A 68 -31.88 -0.58 -16.65
CA LEU A 68 -32.60 -1.44 -17.60
C LEU A 68 -32.29 -2.92 -17.38
N MET A 69 -31.03 -3.28 -17.11
CA MET A 69 -30.64 -4.66 -16.81
C MET A 69 -31.28 -5.16 -15.52
N ILE A 70 -31.30 -4.32 -14.45
CA ILE A 70 -31.97 -4.62 -13.19
C ILE A 70 -33.46 -4.85 -13.42
N TYR A 71 -34.13 -3.95 -14.14
CA TYR A 71 -35.54 -4.06 -14.46
C TYR A 71 -35.85 -5.38 -15.19
N HIS A 72 -35.07 -5.73 -16.21
CA HIS A 72 -35.22 -6.99 -16.92
C HIS A 72 -34.95 -8.22 -16.06
N ALA A 73 -34.00 -8.12 -15.11
CA ALA A 73 -33.78 -9.19 -14.15
C ALA A 73 -34.99 -9.37 -13.22
N GLU A 74 -35.53 -8.27 -12.68
CA GLU A 74 -36.68 -8.29 -11.77
C GLU A 74 -37.94 -8.91 -12.40
N ILE A 75 -38.17 -8.71 -13.70
CA ILE A 75 -39.36 -9.26 -14.38
C ILE A 75 -39.15 -10.69 -14.96
N ASN A 76 -37.91 -11.13 -15.11
CA ASN A 76 -37.63 -12.42 -15.79
C ASN A 76 -37.07 -13.50 -14.84
N LEU A 77 -36.59 -13.13 -13.64
CA LEU A 77 -36.08 -14.08 -12.66
C LEU A 77 -37.20 -14.54 -11.71
N SER A 78 -37.12 -15.77 -11.23
CA SER A 78 -38.03 -16.28 -10.21
C SER A 78 -37.77 -15.60 -8.85
N SER A 79 -38.78 -15.57 -7.99
CA SER A 79 -38.70 -15.00 -6.63
C SER A 79 -37.52 -15.56 -5.82
N ASP A 80 -37.24 -16.86 -5.95
CA ASP A 80 -36.14 -17.53 -5.24
C ASP A 80 -34.75 -17.01 -5.66
N LEU A 81 -34.62 -16.55 -6.92
CA LEU A 81 -33.39 -15.93 -7.43
C LEU A 81 -33.30 -14.44 -7.15
N LEU A 82 -34.36 -13.83 -6.62
CA LEU A 82 -34.41 -12.39 -6.25
C LEU A 82 -34.28 -12.18 -4.75
N ASP A 83 -34.42 -13.25 -3.94
CA ASP A 83 -34.30 -13.16 -2.48
C ASP A 83 -32.84 -13.16 -2.03
N TYR A 84 -32.29 -11.97 -1.87
CA TYR A 84 -30.94 -11.74 -1.33
C TYR A 84 -30.94 -11.17 0.09
N GLU A 85 -32.10 -11.04 0.74
CA GLU A 85 -32.21 -10.37 2.05
C GLU A 85 -31.29 -10.98 3.12
N LYS A 86 -31.22 -12.31 3.17
CA LYS A 86 -30.31 -13.01 4.07
C LYS A 86 -28.84 -12.66 3.78
N GLN A 87 -28.44 -12.69 2.51
CA GLN A 87 -27.07 -12.40 2.09
C GLN A 87 -26.70 -10.93 2.37
N ILE A 88 -27.62 -10.01 2.11
CA ILE A 88 -27.45 -8.58 2.40
C ILE A 88 -27.29 -8.36 3.91
N SER A 89 -28.13 -9.02 4.72
CA SER A 89 -28.07 -8.94 6.18
C SER A 89 -26.76 -9.51 6.74
N GLU A 90 -26.33 -10.66 6.26
CA GLU A 90 -25.02 -11.27 6.64
C GLU A 90 -23.84 -10.37 6.23
N TYR A 91 -23.88 -9.80 5.03
CA TYR A 91 -22.84 -8.87 4.57
C TYR A 91 -22.78 -7.60 5.40
N ARG A 92 -23.95 -6.99 5.70
CA ARG A 92 -24.05 -5.83 6.59
C ARG A 92 -23.48 -6.13 7.98
N SER A 93 -23.81 -7.30 8.54
CA SER A 93 -23.30 -7.73 9.85
C SER A 93 -21.78 -7.88 9.82
N SER A 94 -21.24 -8.48 8.77
CA SER A 94 -19.78 -8.62 8.58
C SER A 94 -19.09 -7.25 8.51
N LEU A 95 -19.65 -6.29 7.78
CA LEU A 95 -19.10 -4.93 7.71
C LEU A 95 -19.13 -4.22 9.07
N LEU A 96 -20.20 -4.36 9.84
CA LEU A 96 -20.32 -3.75 11.18
C LEU A 96 -19.31 -4.37 12.15
N ILE A 97 -19.19 -5.71 12.16
CA ILE A 97 -18.20 -6.42 12.99
C ILE A 97 -16.80 -5.98 12.61
N TYR A 98 -16.47 -5.96 11.32
CA TYR A 98 -15.17 -5.53 10.84
C TYR A 98 -14.83 -4.08 11.24
N ALA A 99 -15.76 -3.15 11.04
CA ALA A 99 -15.57 -1.75 11.43
C ALA A 99 -15.34 -1.61 12.94
N TYR A 100 -16.10 -2.32 13.77
CA TYR A 100 -15.93 -2.33 15.21
C TYR A 100 -14.58 -2.93 15.64
N GLN A 101 -14.20 -4.06 15.06
CA GLN A 101 -12.89 -4.67 15.32
C GLN A 101 -11.72 -3.74 14.95
N GLN A 102 -11.81 -3.04 13.79
CA GLN A 102 -10.78 -2.07 13.40
C GLN A 102 -10.69 -0.91 14.39
N GLU A 103 -11.82 -0.38 14.85
CA GLU A 103 -11.82 0.71 15.83
C GLU A 103 -11.19 0.28 17.15
N LEU A 104 -11.51 -0.91 17.66
CA LEU A 104 -10.92 -1.43 18.90
C LEU A 104 -9.41 -1.70 18.76
N ILE A 105 -8.97 -2.19 17.60
CA ILE A 105 -7.53 -2.36 17.32
C ILE A 105 -6.84 -1.00 17.34
N ASN A 106 -7.39 0.00 16.70
CA ASN A 106 -6.80 1.35 16.65
C ASN A 106 -6.71 1.99 18.05
N GLN A 107 -7.69 1.72 18.92
CA GLN A 107 -7.74 2.32 20.25
C GLN A 107 -6.91 1.58 21.30
N ASN A 108 -6.89 0.26 21.27
CA ASN A 108 -6.45 -0.54 22.43
C ASN A 108 -5.39 -1.60 22.13
N PHE A 109 -5.09 -1.87 20.83
CA PHE A 109 -4.15 -2.93 20.51
C PHE A 109 -2.70 -2.46 20.65
N ASP A 110 -1.92 -3.16 21.48
CA ASP A 110 -0.48 -2.92 21.60
C ASP A 110 0.27 -3.49 20.40
N THR A 111 0.90 -2.61 19.65
CA THR A 111 1.71 -2.94 18.47
C THR A 111 3.19 -3.19 18.81
N SER A 112 3.58 -3.14 20.07
CA SER A 112 4.95 -3.34 20.50
C SER A 112 5.36 -4.81 20.37
N ILE A 113 6.45 -5.05 19.65
CA ILE A 113 7.10 -6.37 19.57
C ILE A 113 8.56 -6.19 19.97
N THR A 114 8.98 -6.89 20.99
CA THR A 114 10.33 -6.81 21.54
C THR A 114 11.34 -7.58 20.69
N ASN A 115 12.60 -7.18 20.77
CA ASN A 115 13.69 -7.91 20.11
C ASN A 115 13.87 -9.35 20.68
N LYS A 116 13.44 -9.57 21.94
CA LYS A 116 13.44 -10.89 22.56
C LYS A 116 12.42 -11.80 21.87
N GLU A 117 11.19 -11.35 21.66
CA GLU A 117 10.14 -12.13 20.97
C GLU A 117 10.55 -12.48 19.54
N ILE A 118 11.15 -11.52 18.82
CA ILE A 118 11.67 -11.75 17.46
C ILE A 118 12.74 -12.84 17.47
N LYS A 119 13.68 -12.77 18.42
CA LYS A 119 14.77 -13.74 18.54
C LYS A 119 14.25 -15.13 18.95
N ASP A 120 13.30 -15.19 19.88
CA ASP A 120 12.71 -16.44 20.35
C ASP A 120 11.94 -17.13 19.21
N TYR A 121 11.13 -16.36 18.45
CA TYR A 121 10.44 -16.87 17.27
C TYR A 121 11.41 -17.37 16.19
N TYR A 122 12.46 -16.60 15.88
CA TYR A 122 13.48 -17.01 14.93
C TYR A 122 14.17 -18.32 15.36
N ASN A 123 14.53 -18.47 16.64
CA ASN A 123 15.19 -19.66 17.14
C ASN A 123 14.27 -20.90 17.08
N GLN A 124 12.97 -20.69 17.43
CA GLN A 124 11.97 -21.77 17.40
C GLN A 124 11.74 -22.30 15.99
N TYR A 125 11.72 -21.42 14.98
CA TYR A 125 11.41 -21.77 13.59
C TYR A 125 12.63 -21.65 12.66
N ARG A 126 13.84 -21.80 13.20
CA ARG A 126 15.08 -21.51 12.50
C ARG A 126 15.23 -22.22 11.16
N GLU A 127 14.82 -23.48 11.06
CA GLU A 127 14.93 -24.30 9.86
C GLU A 127 13.97 -23.87 8.73
N GLU A 128 12.96 -23.07 9.05
CA GLU A 128 12.04 -22.49 8.08
C GLU A 128 12.64 -21.26 7.36
N PHE A 129 13.65 -20.63 7.99
CA PHE A 129 14.32 -19.46 7.43
C PHE A 129 15.48 -19.84 6.51
N LYS A 130 15.22 -20.66 5.49
CA LYS A 130 16.23 -20.98 4.47
C LYS A 130 16.23 -19.96 3.36
N LEU A 131 17.41 -19.49 2.99
CA LEU A 131 17.59 -18.54 1.91
C LEU A 131 17.16 -19.15 0.57
N VAL A 132 16.28 -18.44 -0.14
CA VAL A 132 15.84 -18.81 -1.49
C VAL A 132 16.75 -18.24 -2.59
N LYS A 133 17.61 -17.27 -2.23
CA LYS A 133 18.60 -16.60 -3.10
C LYS A 133 19.87 -16.33 -2.30
N ASN A 134 20.99 -16.15 -3.03
CA ASN A 134 22.23 -15.71 -2.42
C ASN A 134 22.10 -14.30 -1.87
N ILE A 135 22.69 -14.06 -0.71
CA ILE A 135 22.75 -12.73 -0.08
C ILE A 135 24.20 -12.36 0.20
N PHE A 136 24.44 -11.06 0.25
CA PHE A 136 25.71 -10.52 0.65
C PHE A 136 25.52 -9.26 1.49
N ARG A 137 26.56 -8.86 2.19
CA ARG A 137 26.72 -7.52 2.76
C ARG A 137 28.08 -6.97 2.33
N GLY A 138 28.12 -5.68 2.01
CA GLY A 138 29.31 -5.07 1.45
C GLY A 138 28.96 -3.76 0.76
N ARG A 139 29.73 -3.39 -0.26
CA ARG A 139 29.64 -2.10 -0.95
C ARG A 139 29.46 -2.29 -2.44
N TYR A 140 28.64 -1.44 -3.02
CA TYR A 140 28.41 -1.32 -4.45
C TYR A 140 28.46 0.15 -4.83
N ILE A 141 29.27 0.51 -5.83
CA ILE A 141 29.48 1.91 -6.22
C ILE A 141 29.60 2.00 -7.73
N VAL A 142 28.88 2.89 -8.34
CA VAL A 142 28.92 3.21 -9.78
C VAL A 142 29.38 4.65 -9.95
N VAL A 143 30.47 4.84 -10.70
CA VAL A 143 31.04 6.16 -10.99
C VAL A 143 31.32 6.30 -12.47
N ASP A 144 31.26 7.52 -12.98
CA ASP A 144 31.73 7.83 -14.34
C ASP A 144 33.26 7.59 -14.44
N LYS A 145 33.72 7.07 -15.57
CA LYS A 145 35.15 6.80 -15.82
C LYS A 145 35.98 8.08 -15.84
N SER A 146 35.36 9.25 -16.07
CA SER A 146 35.98 10.57 -15.99
C SER A 146 36.04 11.12 -14.56
N ALA A 147 35.39 10.47 -13.56
CA ALA A 147 35.38 10.94 -12.18
C ALA A 147 36.82 11.07 -11.62
N PRO A 148 37.07 12.09 -10.76
CA PRO A 148 38.41 12.32 -10.21
C PRO A 148 38.78 11.21 -9.21
N LYS A 149 40.10 11.03 -8.98
CA LYS A 149 40.66 10.18 -7.91
C LYS A 149 40.25 8.68 -7.96
N LEU A 150 39.94 8.11 -9.11
CA LEU A 150 39.58 6.69 -9.23
C LEU A 150 40.61 5.72 -8.65
N LYS A 151 41.94 6.06 -8.73
CA LYS A 151 42.99 5.28 -8.10
C LYS A 151 42.88 5.23 -6.57
N VAL A 152 42.36 6.29 -5.96
CA VAL A 152 42.18 6.37 -4.52
C VAL A 152 40.88 5.64 -4.14
N LEU A 153 39.80 5.83 -4.89
CA LEU A 153 38.56 5.08 -4.75
C LEU A 153 38.82 3.57 -4.76
N SER A 154 39.69 3.07 -5.67
CA SER A 154 40.06 1.65 -5.76
C SER A 154 40.78 1.09 -4.52
N LYS A 155 41.22 1.97 -3.60
CA LYS A 155 41.78 1.57 -2.29
C LYS A 155 40.71 1.69 -1.19
N TRP A 156 39.90 2.73 -1.22
CA TRP A 156 38.93 3.03 -0.18
C TRP A 156 37.76 2.02 -0.15
N TYR A 157 37.24 1.61 -1.31
CA TYR A 157 36.06 0.74 -1.37
C TYR A 157 36.27 -0.65 -0.73
N LYS A 158 37.54 -1.09 -0.56
CA LYS A 158 37.92 -2.35 0.11
C LYS A 158 38.33 -2.16 1.56
N SER A 159 38.44 -0.91 2.04
CA SER A 159 39.04 -0.61 3.33
C SER A 159 37.98 -0.60 4.43
N ASP A 160 38.29 -1.24 5.57
CA ASP A 160 37.47 -1.19 6.77
C ASP A 160 37.92 -0.13 7.78
N LYS A 161 38.92 0.72 7.42
CA LYS A 161 39.40 1.83 8.25
C LYS A 161 38.37 2.96 8.22
N THR A 162 37.96 3.47 9.40
CA THR A 162 36.96 4.52 9.55
C THR A 162 37.21 5.74 8.67
N ALA A 163 38.42 6.29 8.70
CA ALA A 163 38.78 7.44 7.87
C ALA A 163 38.61 7.18 6.35
N ASN A 164 38.84 5.94 5.89
CA ASN A 164 38.63 5.61 4.48
C ASN A 164 37.15 5.45 4.15
N ILE A 165 36.35 4.99 5.10
CA ILE A 165 34.90 4.86 4.94
C ILE A 165 34.26 6.25 4.88
N GLU A 166 34.69 7.19 5.73
CA GLU A 166 34.26 8.58 5.70
C GLU A 166 34.59 9.23 4.35
N ASN A 167 35.85 9.16 3.93
CA ASN A 167 36.28 9.66 2.63
C ASN A 167 35.52 9.00 1.46
N LEU A 168 35.22 7.71 1.56
CA LEU A 168 34.44 6.98 0.56
C LEU A 168 33.00 7.49 0.50
N THR A 169 32.40 7.76 1.64
CA THR A 169 31.04 8.31 1.73
C THR A 169 30.95 9.67 1.07
N ASP A 170 31.87 10.58 1.44
CA ASP A 170 31.95 11.93 0.86
C ASP A 170 32.20 11.87 -0.66
N TYR A 171 33.08 10.99 -1.09
CA TYR A 171 33.34 10.78 -2.51
C TYR A 171 32.09 10.28 -3.26
N CYS A 172 31.38 9.29 -2.70
CA CYS A 172 30.19 8.76 -3.33
C CYS A 172 29.07 9.79 -3.43
N GLN A 173 28.87 10.60 -2.42
CA GLN A 173 27.87 11.69 -2.45
C GLN A 173 28.15 12.71 -3.56
N GLN A 174 29.40 12.96 -3.90
CA GLN A 174 29.78 13.96 -4.89
C GLN A 174 29.89 13.43 -6.32
N PHE A 175 30.34 12.19 -6.50
CA PHE A 175 30.79 11.68 -7.81
C PHE A 175 30.14 10.39 -8.26
N SER A 176 29.37 9.67 -7.39
CA SER A 176 28.75 8.43 -7.82
C SER A 176 27.37 8.66 -8.44
N LYS A 177 27.10 7.86 -9.47
CA LYS A 177 25.75 7.76 -10.06
C LYS A 177 24.82 6.97 -9.12
N GLU A 178 25.33 5.94 -8.50
CA GLU A 178 24.65 5.07 -7.56
C GLU A 178 25.64 4.47 -6.58
N TYR A 179 25.27 4.34 -5.32
CA TYR A 179 26.10 3.67 -4.35
C TYR A 179 25.28 3.02 -3.22
N TYR A 180 25.87 2.00 -2.64
CA TYR A 180 25.42 1.31 -1.45
C TYR A 180 26.62 1.02 -0.56
N LEU A 181 26.68 1.59 0.64
CA LEU A 181 27.82 1.50 1.56
C LEU A 181 27.46 0.83 2.91
N ALA A 182 26.25 0.27 3.04
CA ALA A 182 25.78 -0.31 4.30
C ALA A 182 26.35 -1.72 4.52
N ASP A 183 27.54 -1.80 5.07
CA ASP A 183 28.25 -3.05 5.41
C ASP A 183 27.52 -3.91 6.46
N SER A 184 26.55 -3.36 7.16
CA SER A 184 25.80 -4.03 8.23
C SER A 184 24.53 -4.70 7.77
N SER A 185 24.02 -4.35 6.59
CA SER A 185 22.73 -4.82 6.06
C SER A 185 22.94 -5.91 5.00
N TRP A 186 22.11 -6.94 5.08
CA TRP A 186 22.07 -7.99 4.06
C TRP A 186 21.21 -7.58 2.89
N GLN A 187 21.68 -7.89 1.68
CA GLN A 187 20.93 -7.70 0.44
C GLN A 187 21.01 -8.95 -0.43
N TYR A 188 20.01 -9.15 -1.28
CA TYR A 188 20.09 -10.18 -2.31
C TYR A 188 21.14 -9.81 -3.36
N PHE A 189 22.04 -10.74 -3.66
CA PHE A 189 23.10 -10.49 -4.64
C PHE A 189 22.53 -10.18 -6.02
N ALA A 190 21.43 -10.82 -6.40
CA ALA A 190 20.73 -10.53 -7.65
C ALA A 190 20.36 -9.06 -7.84
N THR A 191 20.16 -8.28 -6.76
CA THR A 191 19.83 -6.86 -6.83
C THR A 191 20.95 -6.04 -7.47
N ILE A 192 22.22 -6.36 -7.17
CA ILE A 192 23.37 -5.70 -7.81
C ILE A 192 23.80 -6.41 -9.09
N ASN A 193 23.68 -7.73 -9.16
CA ASN A 193 24.06 -8.52 -10.33
C ASN A 193 23.29 -8.06 -11.60
N ASN A 194 22.00 -7.75 -11.47
CA ASN A 194 21.17 -7.22 -12.56
C ASN A 194 21.56 -5.81 -13.04
N LYS A 195 22.43 -5.11 -12.29
CA LYS A 195 22.89 -3.75 -12.61
C LYS A 195 24.31 -3.73 -13.18
N LEU A 196 24.97 -4.88 -13.19
CA LEU A 196 26.33 -4.98 -13.72
C LEU A 196 26.33 -4.98 -15.24
N PRO A 197 27.41 -4.48 -15.87
CA PRO A 197 27.55 -4.52 -17.33
C PRO A 197 27.70 -5.95 -17.86
N GLU A 198 28.15 -6.87 -17.01
CA GLU A 198 28.25 -8.29 -17.29
C GLU A 198 27.55 -9.09 -16.20
N PHE A 199 26.59 -9.92 -16.60
CA PHE A 199 25.81 -10.74 -15.67
C PHE A 199 26.64 -11.93 -15.16
N ILE A 200 26.70 -12.09 -13.84
CA ILE A 200 27.41 -13.16 -13.17
C ILE A 200 26.47 -14.37 -13.03
N SER A 201 26.63 -15.37 -13.88
CA SER A 201 25.80 -16.59 -13.89
C SER A 201 26.09 -17.49 -12.69
N GLU A 202 27.37 -17.63 -12.32
CA GLU A 202 27.85 -18.46 -11.23
C GLU A 202 28.00 -17.67 -9.94
N GLU A 203 26.87 -17.14 -9.40
CA GLU A 203 26.86 -16.27 -8.22
C GLU A 203 27.54 -16.89 -7.00
N LYS A 204 27.33 -18.20 -6.76
CA LYS A 204 27.95 -18.90 -5.65
C LYS A 204 29.46 -18.84 -5.75
N TYR A 205 30.02 -19.25 -6.88
CA TYR A 205 31.46 -19.23 -7.12
C TYR A 205 32.06 -17.83 -6.99
N PHE A 206 31.37 -16.84 -7.53
CA PHE A 206 31.78 -15.44 -7.45
C PHE A 206 31.83 -14.96 -5.99
N LEU A 207 30.80 -15.21 -5.19
CA LEU A 207 30.73 -14.79 -3.78
C LEU A 207 31.79 -15.49 -2.92
N GLU A 208 32.07 -16.76 -3.20
CA GLU A 208 33.08 -17.55 -2.47
C GLU A 208 34.55 -17.14 -2.79
N ASN A 209 34.81 -16.65 -4.02
CA ASN A 209 36.14 -16.39 -4.49
C ASN A 209 36.51 -14.92 -4.70
N THR A 210 35.52 -14.00 -4.56
CA THR A 210 35.70 -12.57 -4.81
C THR A 210 35.49 -11.75 -3.56
N LYS A 211 36.53 -11.04 -3.11
CA LYS A 211 36.39 -10.08 -2.00
C LYS A 211 36.17 -8.65 -2.49
N GLY A 212 36.78 -8.27 -3.59
CA GLY A 212 36.59 -6.94 -4.17
C GLY A 212 37.03 -6.90 -5.62
N VAL A 213 36.16 -6.47 -6.49
CA VAL A 213 36.33 -6.42 -7.94
C VAL A 213 35.71 -5.16 -8.48
N TRP A 214 36.09 -4.78 -9.67
CA TRP A 214 35.38 -3.74 -10.43
C TRP A 214 35.17 -4.21 -11.87
N PHE A 215 34.08 -3.74 -12.46
CA PHE A 215 33.71 -3.91 -13.87
C PHE A 215 33.62 -2.54 -14.52
N GLU A 216 33.60 -2.48 -15.83
CA GLU A 216 33.35 -1.23 -16.55
C GLU A 216 32.59 -1.49 -17.86
N ASP A 217 31.78 -0.54 -18.24
CA ASP A 217 31.18 -0.41 -19.56
C ASP A 217 31.79 0.76 -20.32
N GLN A 218 31.11 1.28 -21.33
CA GLN A 218 31.60 2.42 -22.12
C GLN A 218 31.76 3.70 -21.28
N GLN A 219 30.89 3.92 -20.29
CA GLN A 219 30.79 5.17 -19.52
C GLN A 219 31.16 5.02 -18.07
N TYR A 220 30.73 3.93 -17.41
CA TYR A 220 30.80 3.77 -15.95
C TYR A 220 31.78 2.69 -15.51
N ARG A 221 32.23 2.82 -14.26
CA ARG A 221 32.95 1.79 -13.52
C ARG A 221 32.14 1.39 -12.30
N TYR A 222 32.05 0.07 -12.07
CA TYR A 222 31.21 -0.59 -11.07
C TYR A 222 32.12 -1.28 -10.06
N TYR A 223 32.15 -0.80 -8.83
CA TYR A 223 32.95 -1.39 -7.77
C TYR A 223 32.07 -2.23 -6.87
N ILE A 224 32.50 -3.45 -6.56
CA ILE A 224 31.83 -4.37 -5.64
C ILE A 224 32.85 -4.81 -4.58
N TYR A 225 32.46 -4.69 -3.32
CA TYR A 225 33.20 -5.24 -2.19
C TYR A 225 32.30 -6.18 -1.40
N ILE A 226 32.68 -7.45 -1.29
CA ILE A 226 31.96 -8.48 -0.54
C ILE A 226 32.60 -8.56 0.85
N LYS A 227 31.89 -8.07 1.86
CA LYS A 227 32.33 -8.16 3.26
C LYS A 227 31.98 -9.52 3.85
N ASP A 228 30.80 -10.01 3.54
CA ASP A 228 30.29 -11.31 3.96
C ASP A 228 29.19 -11.76 3.00
N TYR A 229 28.92 -13.07 2.94
CA TYR A 229 27.91 -13.64 2.07
C TYR A 229 27.26 -14.87 2.71
N LYS A 230 26.08 -15.24 2.23
CA LYS A 230 25.42 -16.52 2.49
C LYS A 230 24.78 -17.04 1.22
N ILE A 231 24.92 -18.34 1.01
CA ILE A 231 24.47 -19.01 -0.19
C ILE A 231 23.03 -19.52 -0.01
N LYS A 232 22.28 -19.56 -1.09
CA LYS A 232 20.95 -20.18 -1.17
C LYS A 232 20.95 -21.53 -0.46
N GLY A 233 19.89 -21.80 0.35
CA GLY A 233 19.74 -23.01 1.15
C GLY A 233 20.36 -22.93 2.55
N SER A 234 21.26 -21.97 2.84
CA SER A 234 21.74 -21.72 4.20
C SER A 234 20.69 -20.99 5.03
N ILE A 235 20.86 -21.01 6.36
CA ILE A 235 19.96 -20.30 7.28
C ILE A 235 20.11 -18.79 7.10
N SER A 236 19.01 -18.11 6.84
CA SER A 236 18.93 -16.65 6.75
C SER A 236 19.31 -15.99 8.07
N PRO A 237 20.08 -14.90 8.08
CA PRO A 237 20.42 -14.21 9.31
C PRO A 237 19.19 -13.50 9.91
N LEU A 238 19.11 -13.51 11.24
CA LEU A 238 18.02 -12.85 11.99
C LEU A 238 17.80 -11.40 11.54
N SER A 239 18.87 -10.67 11.27
CA SER A 239 18.79 -9.26 10.85
C SER A 239 18.06 -9.06 9.51
N LEU A 240 18.09 -10.06 8.61
CA LEU A 240 17.32 -10.03 7.35
C LEU A 240 15.84 -10.37 7.59
N GLU A 241 15.55 -11.28 8.53
CA GLU A 241 14.21 -11.79 8.80
C GLU A 241 13.43 -10.96 9.84
N SER A 242 14.11 -10.10 10.61
CA SER A 242 13.53 -9.39 11.75
C SER A 242 12.25 -8.62 11.43
N ALA A 243 12.21 -7.91 10.30
CA ALA A 243 11.02 -7.16 9.89
C ALA A 243 9.85 -8.08 9.55
N LYS A 244 10.12 -9.19 8.85
CA LYS A 244 9.12 -10.20 8.51
C LYS A 244 8.57 -10.88 9.77
N ILE A 245 9.46 -11.27 10.69
CA ILE A 245 9.07 -11.90 11.95
C ILE A 245 8.22 -10.94 12.79
N ARG A 246 8.59 -9.67 12.87
CA ARG A 246 7.80 -8.65 13.56
C ARG A 246 6.37 -8.59 13.02
N ASN A 247 6.20 -8.57 11.70
CA ASN A 247 4.87 -8.55 11.08
C ASN A 247 4.06 -9.83 11.37
N VAL A 248 4.72 -11.00 11.37
CA VAL A 248 4.08 -12.27 11.73
C VAL A 248 3.59 -12.25 13.18
N LEU A 249 4.43 -11.78 14.11
CA LEU A 249 4.08 -11.68 15.54
C LEU A 249 2.96 -10.66 15.76
N LEU A 250 3.00 -9.50 15.11
CA LEU A 250 1.92 -8.52 15.16
C LEU A 250 0.58 -9.10 14.69
N ASN A 251 0.58 -9.81 13.56
CA ASN A 251 -0.63 -10.44 13.05
C ASN A 251 -1.14 -11.54 14.00
N LYS A 252 -0.25 -12.36 14.56
CA LYS A 252 -0.61 -13.37 15.56
C LYS A 252 -1.24 -12.73 16.80
N ASN A 253 -0.61 -11.69 17.34
CA ASN A 253 -1.12 -10.97 18.51
C ASN A 253 -2.47 -10.31 18.23
N LYS A 254 -2.65 -9.74 17.02
CA LYS A 254 -3.92 -9.16 16.58
C LYS A 254 -5.05 -10.22 16.55
N ILE A 255 -4.80 -11.38 15.97
CA ILE A 255 -5.78 -12.48 15.95
C ILE A 255 -6.13 -12.93 17.37
N GLN A 256 -5.13 -13.08 18.23
CA GLN A 256 -5.36 -13.47 19.63
C GLN A 256 -6.15 -12.42 20.38
N TYR A 257 -5.84 -11.13 20.21
CA TYR A 257 -6.58 -10.02 20.81
C TYR A 257 -8.06 -10.03 20.40
N LEU A 258 -8.36 -10.20 19.11
CA LEU A 258 -9.74 -10.26 18.62
C LEU A 258 -10.49 -11.47 19.20
N LYS A 259 -9.84 -12.62 19.31
CA LYS A 259 -10.43 -13.81 19.92
C LYS A 259 -10.74 -13.59 21.39
N GLN A 260 -9.82 -13.00 22.16
CA GLN A 260 -10.04 -12.67 23.57
C GLN A 260 -11.24 -11.70 23.73
N LEU A 261 -11.32 -10.70 22.85
CA LEU A 261 -12.43 -9.77 22.83
C LEU A 261 -13.78 -10.49 22.58
N GLU A 262 -13.85 -11.39 21.61
CA GLU A 262 -15.05 -12.18 21.33
C GLU A 262 -15.46 -13.01 22.54
N ASP A 263 -14.50 -13.68 23.19
CA ASP A 263 -14.72 -14.45 24.43
C ASP A 263 -15.24 -13.56 25.57
N GLU A 264 -14.65 -12.36 25.77
CA GLU A 264 -15.09 -11.41 26.79
C GLU A 264 -16.51 -10.90 26.52
N LEU A 265 -16.84 -10.55 25.27
CA LEU A 265 -18.20 -10.12 24.90
C LEU A 265 -19.21 -11.23 25.14
N TYR A 266 -18.88 -12.48 24.86
CA TYR A 266 -19.72 -13.63 25.11
C TYR A 266 -19.96 -13.82 26.62
N GLN A 267 -18.91 -13.80 27.45
CA GLN A 267 -19.03 -13.94 28.91
C GLN A 267 -19.86 -12.80 29.53
N ASN A 268 -19.62 -11.56 29.08
CA ASN A 268 -20.41 -10.40 29.51
C ASN A 268 -21.89 -10.54 29.11
N GLY A 269 -22.16 -11.08 27.92
CA GLY A 269 -23.52 -11.37 27.47
C GLY A 269 -24.26 -12.36 28.33
N LEU A 270 -23.55 -13.41 28.81
CA LEU A 270 -24.09 -14.39 29.77
C LEU A 270 -24.36 -13.73 31.14
N ALA A 271 -23.37 -13.00 31.67
CA ALA A 271 -23.49 -12.35 32.99
C ALA A 271 -24.66 -11.34 33.03
N LEU A 272 -24.87 -10.60 31.96
CA LEU A 272 -25.95 -9.63 31.81
C LEU A 272 -27.30 -10.26 31.39
N LYS A 273 -27.38 -11.59 31.31
CA LYS A 273 -28.59 -12.33 30.88
C LYS A 273 -29.13 -11.89 29.52
N LYS A 274 -28.25 -11.40 28.61
CA LYS A 274 -28.62 -11.04 27.23
C LYS A 274 -28.70 -12.25 26.30
N ILE A 275 -28.12 -13.39 26.72
CA ILE A 275 -28.11 -14.64 25.96
C ILE A 275 -29.17 -15.58 26.54
N LYS A 276 -30.03 -16.11 25.70
CA LYS A 276 -30.98 -17.18 26.03
C LYS A 276 -30.72 -18.35 25.11
N ILE A 277 -30.45 -19.51 25.67
CA ILE A 277 -30.28 -20.77 24.95
C ILE A 277 -31.53 -21.62 25.27
N TYR A 278 -32.23 -22.10 24.25
CA TYR A 278 -33.47 -22.88 24.37
C TYR A 278 -33.21 -24.34 24.07
#